data_f07786ffc8c351078846c7ca8b806663
#
_entry.id   f07786ffc8c351078846c7ca8b806663
#
_cell.length_a   1.000
_cell.length_b   1.000
_cell.length_c   1.000
_cell.angle_alpha   90.00
_cell.angle_beta   90.00
_cell.angle_gamma   90.00
#
_symmetry.space_group_name_H-M   'P 1'
#
loop_
_entity.id
_entity.type
_entity.pdbx_description
1 polymer ?
#
loop_
_entity_poly.entity_id
_entity_poly.type
_entity_poly.pdbx_seq_one_letter_code
_entity_poly.pdbx_strand_id
1 'polypeptide(L)'
;LGIGYYALESLQKAISVTGNNIANVNTEGYSRQVASFDEEPGYGVKISGVERNYDFYLSREVQERTAGQFAATTTSDLASRLNTLLTDPATSAAGVLDDFFSAVQDVANNPSTLPERQVLLGEAQTLTDRFQFIDGRIEALSSEINLRTGTVVSDINGLSSNIATLNDKIATSLQRTGQAAPDLLAKLSCLKHSRNIILRRL
;
A
#
# COMPACT_ATOMS: atom_id res chain seq x y z
N LEU A 1 26.71 42.71 21.69
CA LEU A 1 25.30 42.56 21.28
C LEU A 1 25.16 41.59 20.10
N GLY A 2 26.08 41.53 19.12
CA GLY A 2 26.01 40.62 17.96
C GLY A 2 26.04 39.15 18.32
N ILE A 3 26.94 38.73 19.22
CA ILE A 3 27.06 37.32 19.68
C ILE A 3 25.73 36.82 20.30
N GLY A 4 25.08 37.66 21.13
CA GLY A 4 23.79 37.29 21.73
C GLY A 4 22.67 37.14 20.71
N TYR A 5 22.67 37.98 19.65
CA TYR A 5 21.70 37.90 18.57
C TYR A 5 21.83 36.59 17.77
N TYR A 6 23.05 36.23 17.34
CA TYR A 6 23.27 34.98 16.61
C TYR A 6 23.02 33.71 17.42
N ALA A 7 23.33 33.75 18.72
CA ALA A 7 23.00 32.66 19.64
C ALA A 7 21.50 32.49 19.76
N LEU A 8 20.73 33.59 19.88
CA LEU A 8 19.28 33.55 19.97
C LEU A 8 18.63 33.01 18.69
N GLU A 9 19.12 33.46 17.52
CA GLU A 9 18.65 32.97 16.21
C GLU A 9 18.91 31.46 16.06
N SER A 10 20.09 31.01 16.47
CA SER A 10 20.46 29.59 16.45
C SER A 10 19.59 28.73 17.36
N LEU A 11 19.30 29.22 18.58
CA LEU A 11 18.39 28.54 19.52
C LEU A 11 16.95 28.52 19.01
N GLN A 12 16.47 29.57 18.37
CA GLN A 12 15.14 29.58 17.74
C GLN A 12 15.02 28.52 16.66
N LYS A 13 16.03 28.39 15.80
CA LYS A 13 16.09 27.32 14.79
C LYS A 13 16.10 25.94 15.41
N ALA A 14 16.87 25.70 16.48
CA ALA A 14 16.89 24.42 17.19
C ALA A 14 15.55 24.08 17.84
N ILE A 15 14.88 25.08 18.43
CA ILE A 15 13.51 24.91 18.97
C ILE A 15 12.53 24.56 17.85
N SER A 16 12.63 25.19 16.69
CA SER A 16 11.80 24.88 15.52
C SER A 16 12.01 23.43 15.04
N VAL A 17 13.26 22.96 14.97
CA VAL A 17 13.57 21.55 14.64
C VAL A 17 12.98 20.60 15.67
N THR A 18 13.08 20.93 16.97
CA THR A 18 12.48 20.12 18.04
C THR A 18 10.96 20.11 17.93
N GLY A 19 10.31 21.25 17.67
CA GLY A 19 8.88 21.36 17.42
C GLY A 19 8.42 20.52 16.24
N ASN A 20 9.17 20.53 15.14
CA ASN A 20 8.91 19.67 13.98
C ASN A 20 9.04 18.18 14.32
N ASN A 21 10.02 17.79 15.13
CA ASN A 21 10.17 16.41 15.58
C ASN A 21 8.97 15.96 16.44
N ILE A 22 8.50 16.82 17.34
CA ILE A 22 7.34 16.53 18.20
C ILE A 22 6.06 16.44 17.34
N ALA A 23 5.85 17.40 16.45
CA ALA A 23 4.66 17.43 15.60
C ALA A 23 4.56 16.21 14.67
N ASN A 24 5.69 15.63 14.28
CA ASN A 24 5.75 14.51 13.35
C ASN A 24 6.13 13.17 14.00
N VAL A 25 6.11 13.06 15.32
CA VAL A 25 6.52 11.84 16.03
C VAL A 25 5.72 10.59 15.60
N ASN A 26 4.46 10.78 15.22
CA ASN A 26 3.56 9.71 14.73
C ASN A 26 3.40 9.71 13.20
N THR A 27 4.17 10.52 12.47
CA THR A 27 4.11 10.55 11.00
C THR A 27 4.96 9.43 10.43
N GLU A 28 4.31 8.50 9.73
CA GLU A 28 5.00 7.36 9.10
C GLU A 28 6.05 7.85 8.09
N GLY A 29 7.26 7.26 8.16
CA GLY A 29 8.37 7.66 7.30
C GLY A 29 9.11 8.93 7.72
N TYR A 30 8.69 9.58 8.81
CA TYR A 30 9.42 10.71 9.37
C TYR A 30 10.70 10.23 10.06
N SER A 31 11.80 10.96 9.87
CA SER A 31 13.07 10.73 10.56
C SER A 31 13.42 11.95 11.39
N ARG A 32 13.76 11.72 12.67
CA ARG A 32 14.14 12.77 13.60
C ARG A 32 15.27 13.62 13.02
N GLN A 33 15.13 14.94 13.15
CA GLN A 33 16.14 15.92 12.76
C GLN A 33 16.89 16.39 14.00
N VAL A 34 18.20 16.67 13.83
CA VAL A 34 19.08 17.21 14.86
C VAL A 34 19.76 18.45 14.31
N ALA A 35 19.69 19.54 15.05
CA ALA A 35 20.44 20.75 14.71
C ALA A 35 21.89 20.60 15.17
N SER A 36 22.84 20.79 14.25
CA SER A 36 24.28 20.83 14.53
C SER A 36 24.72 22.26 14.71
N PHE A 37 25.54 22.48 15.75
CA PHE A 37 26.07 23.81 16.11
C PHE A 37 27.56 23.83 15.91
N ASP A 38 28.04 24.89 15.29
CA ASP A 38 29.46 25.20 15.16
C ASP A 38 29.79 26.53 15.82
N GLU A 39 31.01 26.63 16.32
CA GLU A 39 31.57 27.86 16.85
C GLU A 39 32.08 28.71 15.70
N GLU A 40 31.63 29.97 15.58
CA GLU A 40 32.11 30.92 14.61
C GLU A 40 32.87 32.06 15.31
N PRO A 41 34.17 32.20 15.10
CA PRO A 41 34.96 33.23 15.77
C PRO A 41 34.37 34.63 15.58
N GLY A 42 34.06 35.32 16.68
CA GLY A 42 33.48 36.66 16.69
C GLY A 42 31.94 36.68 16.63
N TYR A 43 31.27 35.59 16.30
CA TYR A 43 29.82 35.49 16.21
C TYR A 43 29.19 34.54 17.24
N GLY A 44 30.01 33.75 17.96
CA GLY A 44 29.56 32.80 18.95
C GLY A 44 29.09 31.48 18.33
N VAL A 45 27.90 30.98 18.71
CA VAL A 45 27.36 29.71 18.23
C VAL A 45 26.39 29.94 17.07
N LYS A 46 26.60 29.21 15.99
CA LYS A 46 25.77 29.23 14.79
C LYS A 46 25.31 27.81 14.43
N ILE A 47 24.11 27.65 13.91
CA ILE A 47 23.68 26.36 13.32
C ILE A 47 24.45 26.16 12.01
N SER A 48 25.27 25.11 11.96
CA SER A 48 25.96 24.64 10.75
C SER A 48 25.10 23.83 9.82
N GLY A 49 24.10 23.13 10.38
CA GLY A 49 23.19 22.31 9.59
C GLY A 49 22.07 21.69 10.40
N VAL A 50 21.13 21.09 9.70
CA VAL A 50 20.11 20.21 10.28
C VAL A 50 20.29 18.84 9.66
N GLU A 51 20.72 17.90 10.49
CA GLU A 51 20.98 16.53 10.07
C GLU A 51 19.79 15.63 10.39
N ARG A 52 19.55 14.64 9.53
CA ARG A 52 18.56 13.62 9.78
C ARG A 52 19.20 12.39 10.40
N ASN A 53 18.64 11.94 11.52
CA ASN A 53 18.99 10.64 12.08
C ASN A 53 18.26 9.57 11.27
N TYR A 54 18.91 9.07 10.20
CA TYR A 54 18.34 8.16 9.24
C TYR A 54 19.30 7.01 8.96
N ASP A 55 18.88 5.81 9.32
CA ASP A 55 19.56 4.59 8.94
C ASP A 55 18.96 4.06 7.63
N PHE A 56 19.75 4.16 6.57
CA PHE A 56 19.33 3.73 5.23
C PHE A 56 19.09 2.22 5.15
N TYR A 57 19.93 1.43 5.79
CA TYR A 57 19.82 -0.03 5.74
C TYR A 57 18.62 -0.52 6.51
N LEU A 58 18.42 0.00 7.72
CA LEU A 58 17.26 -0.34 8.54
C LEU A 58 15.95 0.10 7.88
N SER A 59 15.92 1.29 7.30
CA SER A 59 14.73 1.79 6.61
C SER A 59 14.39 0.96 5.38
N ARG A 60 15.41 0.51 4.63
CA ARG A 60 15.22 -0.40 3.50
C ARG A 60 14.69 -1.76 3.95
N GLU A 61 15.26 -2.33 5.01
CA GLU A 61 14.81 -3.61 5.58
C GLU A 61 13.34 -3.53 6.03
N VAL A 62 12.97 -2.47 6.77
CA VAL A 62 11.57 -2.24 7.18
C VAL A 62 10.64 -2.15 5.96
N GLN A 63 11.02 -1.42 4.92
CA GLN A 63 10.22 -1.33 3.69
C GLN A 63 10.07 -2.69 3.01
N GLU A 64 11.12 -3.49 2.94
CA GLU A 64 11.09 -4.83 2.33
C GLU A 64 10.18 -5.79 3.12
N ARG A 65 10.28 -5.77 4.45
CA ARG A 65 9.43 -6.59 5.32
C ARG A 65 7.97 -6.18 5.26
N THR A 66 7.71 -4.88 5.32
CA THR A 66 6.35 -4.33 5.22
C THR A 66 5.71 -4.69 3.87
N ALA A 67 6.44 -4.54 2.77
CA ALA A 67 5.94 -4.91 1.45
C ALA A 67 5.66 -6.41 1.34
N GLY A 68 6.57 -7.28 1.83
CA GLY A 68 6.36 -8.73 1.87
C GLY A 68 5.13 -9.12 2.68
N GLN A 69 4.90 -8.46 3.84
CA GLN A 69 3.71 -8.68 4.64
C GLN A 69 2.43 -8.33 3.89
N PHE A 70 2.38 -7.16 3.23
CA PHE A 70 1.20 -6.77 2.45
C PHE A 70 0.92 -7.70 1.27
N ALA A 71 1.96 -8.12 0.54
CA ALA A 71 1.81 -9.09 -0.55
C ALA A 71 1.24 -10.42 -0.05
N ALA A 72 1.78 -10.95 1.06
CA ALA A 72 1.29 -12.18 1.68
C ALA A 72 -0.16 -12.07 2.16
N THR A 73 -0.51 -10.94 2.81
CA THR A 73 -1.88 -10.68 3.28
C THR A 73 -2.85 -10.62 2.09
N THR A 74 -2.52 -9.86 1.04
CA THR A 74 -3.36 -9.75 -0.17
C THR A 74 -3.57 -11.11 -0.83
N THR A 75 -2.51 -11.90 -0.96
CA THR A 75 -2.60 -13.26 -1.53
C THR A 75 -3.47 -14.16 -0.66
N SER A 76 -3.32 -14.11 0.67
CA SER A 76 -4.13 -14.87 1.61
C SER A 76 -5.61 -14.50 1.55
N ASP A 77 -5.91 -13.20 1.45
CA ASP A 77 -7.29 -12.71 1.33
C ASP A 77 -7.96 -13.18 0.03
N LEU A 78 -7.24 -13.11 -1.10
CA LEU A 78 -7.73 -13.61 -2.39
C LEU A 78 -7.93 -15.12 -2.36
N ALA A 79 -6.96 -15.88 -1.82
CA ALA A 79 -7.08 -17.33 -1.68
C ALA A 79 -8.26 -17.72 -0.78
N SER A 80 -8.48 -16.99 0.33
CA SER A 80 -9.62 -17.21 1.22
C SER A 80 -10.95 -16.96 0.52
N ARG A 81 -11.08 -15.89 -0.28
CA ARG A 81 -12.30 -15.61 -1.06
C ARG A 81 -12.57 -16.68 -2.10
N LEU A 82 -11.55 -17.15 -2.83
CA LEU A 82 -11.68 -18.25 -3.78
C LEU A 82 -12.05 -19.55 -3.07
N ASN A 83 -11.40 -19.86 -1.95
CA ASN A 83 -11.73 -21.04 -1.16
C ASN A 83 -13.19 -21.01 -0.70
N THR A 84 -13.68 -19.89 -0.17
CA THR A 84 -15.08 -19.73 0.23
C THR A 84 -16.02 -19.95 -0.96
N LEU A 85 -15.74 -19.37 -2.13
CA LEU A 85 -16.55 -19.55 -3.34
C LEU A 85 -16.66 -21.01 -3.76
N LEU A 86 -15.58 -21.79 -3.62
CA LEU A 86 -15.52 -23.18 -4.07
C LEU A 86 -15.99 -24.19 -3.01
N THR A 87 -15.93 -23.85 -1.73
CA THR A 87 -16.23 -24.78 -0.63
C THR A 87 -17.54 -24.52 0.10
N ASP A 88 -18.08 -23.29 0.02
CA ASP A 88 -19.36 -22.97 0.65
C ASP A 88 -20.48 -23.78 -0.04
N PRO A 89 -21.27 -24.57 0.71
CA PRO A 89 -22.36 -25.37 0.15
C PRO A 89 -23.37 -24.54 -0.68
N ALA A 90 -23.56 -23.26 -0.34
CA ALA A 90 -24.48 -22.39 -1.06
C ALA A 90 -23.96 -21.93 -2.43
N THR A 91 -22.63 -21.91 -2.62
CA THR A 91 -21.98 -21.38 -3.85
C THR A 91 -21.17 -22.42 -4.60
N SER A 92 -20.74 -23.51 -3.96
CA SER A 92 -19.92 -24.55 -4.58
C SER A 92 -20.67 -25.36 -5.63
N ALA A 93 -19.94 -25.98 -6.53
CA ALA A 93 -20.47 -26.89 -7.52
C ALA A 93 -20.65 -28.32 -6.98
N ALA A 94 -20.07 -28.65 -5.83
CA ALA A 94 -19.99 -30.04 -5.36
C ALA A 94 -21.37 -30.66 -5.14
N GLY A 95 -22.28 -30.01 -4.37
CA GLY A 95 -23.63 -30.53 -4.12
C GLY A 95 -24.44 -30.66 -5.40
N VAL A 96 -24.37 -29.67 -6.30
CA VAL A 96 -25.10 -29.70 -7.57
C VAL A 96 -24.57 -30.79 -8.52
N LEU A 97 -23.27 -31.10 -8.44
CA LEU A 97 -22.68 -32.23 -9.17
C LEU A 97 -23.18 -33.58 -8.62
N ASP A 98 -23.26 -33.72 -7.30
CA ASP A 98 -23.81 -34.93 -6.66
C ASP A 98 -25.28 -35.15 -7.03
N ASP A 99 -26.08 -34.09 -7.03
CA ASP A 99 -27.52 -34.16 -7.43
C ASP A 99 -27.64 -34.52 -8.92
N PHE A 100 -26.82 -33.93 -9.80
CA PHE A 100 -26.78 -34.27 -11.22
C PHE A 100 -26.41 -35.73 -11.44
N PHE A 101 -25.36 -36.25 -10.82
CA PHE A 101 -24.98 -37.67 -10.98
C PHE A 101 -25.99 -38.64 -10.34
N SER A 102 -26.64 -38.24 -9.27
CA SER A 102 -27.77 -39.00 -8.70
C SER A 102 -28.93 -39.10 -9.71
N ALA A 103 -29.29 -38.01 -10.34
CA ALA A 103 -30.33 -38.01 -11.39
C ALA A 103 -29.93 -38.84 -12.62
N VAL A 104 -28.63 -38.85 -13.01
CA VAL A 104 -28.11 -39.76 -14.05
C VAL A 104 -28.30 -41.22 -13.66
N GLN A 105 -28.03 -41.58 -12.39
CA GLN A 105 -28.19 -42.93 -11.86
C GLN A 105 -29.66 -43.37 -11.89
N ASP A 106 -30.58 -42.45 -11.53
CA ASP A 106 -32.03 -42.74 -11.53
C ASP A 106 -32.55 -43.01 -12.95
N VAL A 107 -32.09 -42.24 -13.95
CA VAL A 107 -32.42 -42.50 -15.35
C VAL A 107 -31.81 -43.82 -15.84
N ALA A 108 -30.58 -44.15 -15.37
CA ALA A 108 -29.95 -45.44 -15.72
C ALA A 108 -30.70 -46.63 -15.16
N ASN A 109 -31.27 -46.49 -13.96
CA ASN A 109 -32.07 -47.55 -13.33
C ASN A 109 -33.48 -47.68 -13.96
N ASN A 110 -34.08 -46.56 -14.42
CA ASN A 110 -35.42 -46.50 -14.98
C ASN A 110 -35.45 -45.75 -16.34
N PRO A 111 -34.85 -46.28 -17.41
CA PRO A 111 -34.62 -45.57 -18.64
C PRO A 111 -35.87 -45.21 -19.46
N SER A 112 -37.00 -45.86 -19.18
CA SER A 112 -38.26 -45.66 -19.91
C SER A 112 -39.19 -44.63 -19.24
N THR A 113 -38.85 -44.14 -18.04
CA THR A 113 -39.70 -43.23 -17.30
C THR A 113 -39.47 -41.76 -17.70
N LEU A 114 -40.55 -41.01 -17.86
CA LEU A 114 -40.49 -39.59 -18.23
C LEU A 114 -40.08 -38.68 -17.07
N PRO A 115 -40.58 -38.90 -15.84
CA PRO A 115 -40.24 -38.07 -14.68
C PRO A 115 -38.75 -38.00 -14.39
N GLU A 116 -38.01 -39.12 -14.38
CA GLU A 116 -36.57 -39.17 -14.08
C GLU A 116 -35.76 -38.40 -15.15
N ARG A 117 -36.18 -38.46 -16.41
CA ARG A 117 -35.55 -37.65 -17.48
C ARG A 117 -35.80 -36.16 -17.30
N GLN A 118 -36.99 -35.76 -16.82
CA GLN A 118 -37.26 -34.34 -16.52
C GLN A 118 -36.44 -33.85 -15.33
N VAL A 119 -36.28 -34.68 -14.28
CA VAL A 119 -35.38 -34.35 -13.15
C VAL A 119 -33.94 -34.17 -13.65
N LEU A 120 -33.41 -35.10 -14.44
CA LEU A 120 -32.06 -34.99 -15.00
C LEU A 120 -31.87 -33.71 -15.81
N LEU A 121 -32.85 -33.31 -16.62
CA LEU A 121 -32.77 -32.03 -17.37
C LEU A 121 -32.77 -30.82 -16.42
N GLY A 122 -33.57 -30.88 -15.34
CA GLY A 122 -33.58 -29.83 -14.32
C GLY A 122 -32.23 -29.72 -13.60
N GLU A 123 -31.64 -30.84 -13.19
CA GLU A 123 -30.32 -30.86 -12.53
C GLU A 123 -29.19 -30.40 -13.50
N ALA A 124 -29.29 -30.78 -14.79
CA ALA A 124 -28.33 -30.29 -15.79
C ALA A 124 -28.41 -28.75 -15.97
N GLN A 125 -29.62 -28.18 -15.93
CA GLN A 125 -29.80 -26.72 -15.96
C GLN A 125 -29.22 -26.07 -14.69
N THR A 126 -29.55 -26.61 -13.52
CA THR A 126 -29.04 -26.12 -12.22
C THR A 126 -27.52 -26.16 -12.18
N LEU A 127 -26.90 -27.21 -12.71
CA LEU A 127 -25.46 -27.35 -12.81
C LEU A 127 -24.86 -26.28 -13.75
N THR A 128 -25.51 -26.05 -14.89
CA THR A 128 -25.09 -25.01 -15.86
C THR A 128 -25.14 -23.62 -15.22
N ASP A 129 -26.25 -23.30 -14.56
CA ASP A 129 -26.44 -22.02 -13.87
C ASP A 129 -25.41 -21.83 -12.77
N ARG A 130 -25.04 -22.91 -12.04
CA ARG A 130 -24.02 -22.88 -11.02
C ARG A 130 -22.62 -22.56 -11.58
N PHE A 131 -22.24 -23.19 -12.70
CA PHE A 131 -20.97 -22.88 -13.36
C PHE A 131 -20.94 -21.44 -13.88
N GLN A 132 -22.03 -20.95 -14.47
CA GLN A 132 -22.13 -19.55 -14.90
C GLN A 132 -22.02 -18.57 -13.72
N PHE A 133 -22.62 -18.90 -12.58
CA PHE A 133 -22.48 -18.10 -11.37
C PHE A 133 -21.03 -18.04 -10.88
N ILE A 134 -20.33 -19.18 -10.83
CA ILE A 134 -18.91 -19.25 -10.41
C ILE A 134 -18.04 -18.44 -11.38
N ASP A 135 -18.24 -18.61 -12.67
CA ASP A 135 -17.52 -17.88 -13.71
C ASP A 135 -17.69 -16.36 -13.57
N GLY A 136 -18.93 -15.89 -13.42
CA GLY A 136 -19.21 -14.48 -13.18
C GLY A 136 -18.57 -13.94 -11.89
N ARG A 137 -18.44 -14.76 -10.84
CA ARG A 137 -17.77 -14.36 -9.60
C ARG A 137 -16.25 -14.26 -9.78
N ILE A 138 -15.65 -15.16 -10.57
CA ILE A 138 -14.22 -15.12 -10.91
C ILE A 138 -13.91 -13.89 -11.78
N GLU A 139 -14.76 -13.61 -12.77
CA GLU A 139 -14.63 -12.40 -13.59
C GLU A 139 -14.74 -11.11 -12.77
N ALA A 140 -15.70 -11.05 -11.83
CA ALA A 140 -15.85 -9.92 -10.93
C ALA A 140 -14.60 -9.72 -10.07
N LEU A 141 -14.01 -10.81 -9.54
CA LEU A 141 -12.78 -10.76 -8.77
C LEU A 141 -11.59 -10.29 -9.60
N SER A 142 -11.47 -10.78 -10.84
CA SER A 142 -10.45 -10.34 -11.81
C SER A 142 -10.58 -8.84 -12.12
N SER A 143 -11.80 -8.37 -12.33
CA SER A 143 -12.10 -6.95 -12.58
C SER A 143 -11.74 -6.09 -11.35
N GLU A 144 -12.06 -6.55 -10.13
CA GLU A 144 -11.67 -5.86 -8.90
C GLU A 144 -10.15 -5.73 -8.78
N ILE A 145 -9.40 -6.80 -9.08
CA ILE A 145 -7.93 -6.78 -9.06
C ILE A 145 -7.38 -5.76 -10.06
N ASN A 146 -7.91 -5.74 -11.28
CA ASN A 146 -7.49 -4.80 -12.31
C ASN A 146 -7.78 -3.35 -11.92
N LEU A 147 -8.94 -3.07 -11.34
CA LEU A 147 -9.28 -1.73 -10.84
C LEU A 147 -8.35 -1.29 -9.70
N ARG A 148 -8.09 -2.19 -8.74
CA ARG A 148 -7.15 -1.91 -7.64
C ARG A 148 -5.74 -1.65 -8.15
N THR A 149 -5.27 -2.45 -9.11
CA THR A 149 -3.97 -2.24 -9.76
C THR A 149 -3.90 -0.88 -10.45
N GLY A 150 -4.94 -0.51 -11.21
CA GLY A 150 -5.04 0.81 -11.84
C GLY A 150 -4.99 1.96 -10.83
N THR A 151 -5.70 1.84 -9.72
CA THR A 151 -5.67 2.84 -8.64
C THR A 151 -4.27 2.97 -8.03
N VAL A 152 -3.62 1.85 -7.70
CA VAL A 152 -2.27 1.84 -7.12
C VAL A 152 -1.25 2.46 -8.09
N VAL A 153 -1.33 2.17 -9.38
CA VAL A 153 -0.47 2.80 -10.41
C VAL A 153 -0.71 4.31 -10.47
N SER A 154 -1.97 4.74 -10.40
CA SER A 154 -2.31 6.17 -10.36
C SER A 154 -1.71 6.86 -9.13
N ASP A 155 -1.80 6.25 -7.94
CA ASP A 155 -1.23 6.78 -6.70
C ASP A 155 0.29 6.89 -6.79
N ILE A 156 0.97 5.88 -7.35
CA ILE A 156 2.42 5.89 -7.58
C ILE A 156 2.81 7.05 -8.51
N ASN A 157 2.07 7.27 -9.58
CA ASN A 157 2.32 8.37 -10.52
C ASN A 157 2.12 9.72 -9.84
N GLY A 158 1.06 9.88 -9.04
CA GLY A 158 0.80 11.07 -8.25
C GLY A 158 1.92 11.37 -7.24
N LEU A 159 2.35 10.36 -6.48
CA LEU A 159 3.46 10.49 -5.55
C LEU A 159 4.78 10.82 -6.26
N SER A 160 5.04 10.23 -7.43
CA SER A 160 6.24 10.50 -8.23
C SER A 160 6.26 11.95 -8.74
N SER A 161 5.13 12.46 -9.20
CA SER A 161 4.97 13.86 -9.61
C SER A 161 5.20 14.83 -8.43
N ASN A 162 4.65 14.51 -7.26
CA ASN A 162 4.87 15.30 -6.04
C ASN A 162 6.33 15.30 -5.60
N ILE A 163 7.02 14.16 -5.71
CA ILE A 163 8.46 14.04 -5.46
C ILE A 163 9.26 14.91 -6.42
N ALA A 164 8.95 14.90 -7.72
CA ALA A 164 9.60 15.74 -8.72
C ALA A 164 9.42 17.23 -8.38
N THR A 165 8.19 17.65 -8.11
CA THR A 165 7.90 19.04 -7.69
C THR A 165 8.66 19.44 -6.43
N LEU A 166 8.81 18.53 -5.48
CA LEU A 166 9.53 18.80 -4.24
C LEU A 166 11.04 18.90 -4.46
N ASN A 167 11.60 18.07 -5.35
CA ASN A 167 13.00 18.15 -5.76
C ASN A 167 13.31 19.49 -6.42
N ASP A 168 12.43 20.01 -7.28
CA ASP A 168 12.59 21.32 -7.91
C ASP A 168 12.58 22.46 -6.88
N LYS A 169 11.68 22.38 -5.89
CA LYS A 169 11.65 23.34 -4.77
C LYS A 169 12.92 23.28 -3.92
N ILE A 170 13.44 22.08 -3.66
CA ILE A 170 14.71 21.88 -2.95
C ILE A 170 15.88 22.46 -3.76
N ALA A 171 15.96 22.19 -5.07
CA ALA A 171 16.98 22.74 -5.94
C ALA A 171 16.95 24.28 -5.97
N THR A 172 15.76 24.86 -6.06
CA THR A 172 15.56 26.31 -6.00
C THR A 172 16.00 26.90 -4.65
N SER A 173 15.66 26.22 -3.54
CA SER A 173 16.09 26.63 -2.20
C SER A 173 17.61 26.62 -2.06
N LEU A 174 18.25 25.55 -2.53
CA LEU A 174 19.71 25.42 -2.55
C LEU A 174 20.38 26.54 -3.34
N GLN A 175 19.85 26.88 -4.51
CA GLN A 175 20.39 27.96 -5.34
C GLN A 175 20.27 29.36 -4.68
N ARG A 176 19.18 29.59 -3.93
CA ARG A 176 18.89 30.89 -3.31
C ARG A 176 19.57 31.08 -1.96
N THR A 177 19.71 30.06 -1.16
CA THR A 177 20.13 30.15 0.24
C THR A 177 21.37 29.31 0.56
N GLY A 178 21.87 28.53 -0.41
CA GLY A 178 22.97 27.58 -0.20
C GLY A 178 22.61 26.36 0.65
N GLN A 179 21.38 26.28 1.14
CA GLN A 179 20.88 25.17 2.00
C GLN A 179 19.49 24.72 1.59
N ALA A 180 19.26 23.41 1.67
CA ALA A 180 17.92 22.87 1.49
C ALA A 180 17.06 23.15 2.73
N ALA A 181 15.83 23.60 2.53
CA ALA A 181 14.92 23.85 3.63
C ALA A 181 14.56 22.50 4.33
N PRO A 182 14.71 22.40 5.67
CA PRO A 182 14.55 21.15 6.40
C PRO A 182 13.14 20.53 6.27
N ASP A 183 12.11 21.37 6.19
CA ASP A 183 10.72 20.94 5.99
C ASP A 183 10.48 20.28 4.62
N LEU A 184 11.14 20.79 3.57
CA LEU A 184 11.08 20.19 2.23
C LEU A 184 11.78 18.82 2.21
N LEU A 185 12.91 18.68 2.89
CA LEU A 185 13.61 17.40 3.02
C LEU A 185 12.80 16.37 3.80
N ALA A 186 12.12 16.79 4.87
CA ALA A 186 11.23 15.94 5.63
C ALA A 186 10.04 15.43 4.77
N LYS A 187 9.37 16.35 4.06
CA LYS A 187 8.28 16.01 3.13
C LYS A 187 8.74 15.06 2.03
N LEU A 188 9.89 15.29 1.43
CA LEU A 188 10.48 14.42 0.41
C LEU A 188 10.71 13.00 0.94
N SER A 189 11.18 12.88 2.18
CA SER A 189 11.38 11.58 2.83
C SER A 189 10.08 10.82 3.00
N CYS A 190 9.04 11.46 3.54
CA CYS A 190 7.74 10.85 3.72
C CYS A 190 7.13 10.39 2.38
N LEU A 191 7.21 11.23 1.33
CA LEU A 191 6.68 10.87 0.01
C LEU A 191 7.44 9.70 -0.62
N LYS A 192 8.78 9.67 -0.52
CA LYS A 192 9.60 8.56 -1.00
C LYS A 192 9.29 7.27 -0.24
N HIS A 193 9.08 7.34 1.06
CA HIS A 193 8.67 6.21 1.89
C HIS A 193 7.32 5.66 1.43
N SER A 194 6.30 6.50 1.33
CA SER A 194 4.96 6.11 0.86
C SER A 194 4.98 5.49 -0.53
N ARG A 195 5.68 6.12 -1.49
CA ARG A 195 5.83 5.56 -2.84
C ARG A 195 6.48 4.19 -2.82
N ASN A 196 7.55 4.00 -2.04
CA ASN A 196 8.26 2.73 -1.99
C ASN A 196 7.42 1.61 -1.36
N ILE A 197 6.61 1.91 -0.35
CA ILE A 197 5.64 0.95 0.21
C ILE A 197 4.61 0.56 -0.84
N ILE A 198 4.06 1.51 -1.58
CA ILE A 198 3.03 1.25 -2.59
C ILE A 198 3.60 0.44 -3.77
N LEU A 199 4.81 0.80 -4.28
CA LEU A 199 5.49 0.06 -5.35
C LEU A 199 5.73 -1.42 -5.01
N ARG A 200 5.84 -1.76 -3.74
CA ARG A 200 6.08 -3.14 -3.30
C ARG A 200 4.80 -3.90 -2.97
N ARG A 201 3.63 -3.22 -3.06
CA ARG A 201 2.30 -3.85 -2.94
C ARG A 201 1.75 -4.38 -4.28
N LEU A 202 2.36 -3.95 -5.40
CA LEU A 202 2.12 -4.48 -6.74
C LEU A 202 2.86 -5.79 -6.98
#